data_c6717ccfacac7acb4facd807fdcf04c8
#
_entry.id   c6717ccfacac7acb4facd807fdcf04c8
#
_cell.length_a   1.000
_cell.length_b   1.000
_cell.length_c   1.000
_cell.angle_alpha   90.00
_cell.angle_beta   90.00
_cell.angle_gamma   90.00
#
_symmetry.space_group_name_H-M   'P 1'
#
loop_
_entity.id
_entity.type
_entity.pdbx_description
1 polymer ?
#
loop_
_entity_poly.entity_id
_entity_poly.type
_entity_poly.pdbx_seq_one_letter_code
_entity_poly.pdbx_strand_id
1 'polypeptide(L)'
;TAQPGSASSTIPPQVVGSDGAISIPFVGRVHVAGLTPQAAEAAIRGGLEGKAMEPQVLVSVTNNVSGTVSVMGEVTGGARIPLSLRGDRILDVIAAAGGIKTPVHDTTIQLTRNGRTAAVPLKALLDDPRENIYAQPGDLITVSRETRKFVMLGAAGDNNEVPFEAASLNLIQAIGKSRGLIDSRSDAEGVFVFRYEPAEIVRALDPRSPLSELGGTVPVVYRLDLADPRGYFAAQRFAVLNGDVIYVSNAPLNELQKVLSLFGTLTSPVLTGAGVYNATKD
;
A
#
# COMPACT_ATOMS: atom_id res chain seq x y z
N THR A 1 60.86 35.15 -11.02
CA THR A 1 60.35 33.76 -11.21
C THR A 1 58.83 33.77 -11.12
N ALA A 2 58.20 33.87 -12.28
CA ALA A 2 56.73 33.71 -12.36
C ALA A 2 56.40 32.24 -12.07
N GLN A 3 55.56 31.98 -11.07
CA GLN A 3 54.94 30.67 -10.90
C GLN A 3 54.08 30.39 -12.14
N PRO A 4 54.18 29.18 -12.75
CA PRO A 4 53.26 28.81 -13.82
C PRO A 4 51.85 28.71 -13.21
N GLY A 5 50.99 29.67 -13.55
CA GLY A 5 49.61 29.67 -13.11
C GLY A 5 48.90 28.43 -13.68
N SER A 6 48.33 27.61 -12.81
CA SER A 6 47.46 26.53 -13.20
C SER A 6 46.22 27.16 -13.91
N ALA A 7 46.17 27.08 -15.23
CA ALA A 7 44.98 27.50 -15.97
C ALA A 7 43.88 26.45 -15.81
N SER A 8 42.88 26.74 -14.98
CA SER A 8 41.67 25.90 -14.92
C SER A 8 40.65 26.41 -15.92
N SER A 9 40.12 25.52 -16.75
CA SER A 9 39.02 25.79 -17.68
C SER A 9 37.82 24.96 -17.29
N THR A 10 36.71 25.63 -16.97
CA THR A 10 35.42 24.94 -16.71
C THR A 10 34.68 24.78 -18.01
N ILE A 11 34.38 23.55 -18.36
CA ILE A 11 33.49 23.21 -19.51
C ILE A 11 32.05 23.31 -19.05
N PRO A 12 31.15 24.01 -19.76
CA PRO A 12 29.73 24.04 -19.40
C PRO A 12 29.13 22.63 -19.35
N PRO A 13 28.09 22.41 -18.53
CA PRO A 13 27.37 21.13 -18.49
C PRO A 13 26.94 20.67 -19.88
N GLN A 14 27.24 19.42 -20.21
CA GLN A 14 26.87 18.82 -21.49
C GLN A 14 25.93 17.64 -21.29
N VAL A 15 25.03 17.45 -22.23
CA VAL A 15 24.15 16.28 -22.27
C VAL A 15 24.87 15.16 -23.00
N VAL A 16 24.90 13.96 -22.41
CA VAL A 16 25.39 12.76 -23.10
C VAL A 16 24.48 12.48 -24.28
N GLY A 17 25.04 12.47 -25.49
CA GLY A 17 24.30 12.25 -26.72
C GLY A 17 23.71 10.83 -26.82
N SER A 18 22.85 10.62 -27.80
CA SER A 18 22.27 9.29 -28.09
C SER A 18 23.32 8.25 -28.49
N ASP A 19 24.50 8.70 -28.93
CA ASP A 19 25.69 7.90 -29.20
C ASP A 19 26.53 7.61 -27.96
N GLY A 20 26.07 8.05 -26.78
CA GLY A 20 26.77 7.88 -25.51
C GLY A 20 28.01 8.74 -25.30
N ALA A 21 28.23 9.78 -26.13
CA ALA A 21 29.44 10.58 -26.07
C ALA A 21 29.17 12.05 -25.70
N ILE A 22 30.20 12.70 -25.14
CA ILE A 22 30.29 14.14 -24.90
C ILE A 22 31.43 14.75 -25.72
N SER A 23 31.39 16.05 -25.97
CA SER A 23 32.42 16.77 -26.71
C SER A 23 33.36 17.50 -25.75
N ILE A 24 34.64 17.13 -25.75
CA ILE A 24 35.67 17.76 -24.91
C ILE A 24 36.59 18.57 -25.80
N PRO A 25 36.86 19.85 -25.47
CA PRO A 25 37.84 20.66 -26.21
C PRO A 25 39.20 19.93 -26.29
N PHE A 26 39.83 20.00 -27.43
CA PHE A 26 41.12 19.39 -27.77
C PHE A 26 41.15 17.84 -27.80
N VAL A 27 40.15 17.13 -27.19
CA VAL A 27 40.04 15.68 -27.25
C VAL A 27 39.11 15.24 -28.37
N GLY A 28 38.03 15.99 -28.55
CA GLY A 28 36.94 15.61 -29.43
C GLY A 28 35.82 14.86 -28.73
N ARG A 29 35.23 13.87 -29.38
CA ARG A 29 34.14 13.06 -28.79
C ARG A 29 34.69 11.95 -27.91
N VAL A 30 34.24 11.90 -26.67
CA VAL A 30 34.60 10.88 -25.68
C VAL A 30 33.34 10.12 -25.28
N HIS A 31 33.36 8.79 -25.43
CA HIS A 31 32.24 7.92 -25.02
C HIS A 31 32.27 7.79 -23.50
N VAL A 32 31.15 8.18 -22.84
CA VAL A 32 31.02 8.21 -21.38
C VAL A 32 29.80 7.45 -20.87
N ALA A 33 28.91 7.01 -21.76
CA ALA A 33 27.73 6.25 -21.37
C ALA A 33 28.11 4.95 -20.68
N GLY A 34 27.50 4.67 -19.53
CA GLY A 34 27.80 3.48 -18.72
C GLY A 34 29.08 3.57 -17.88
N LEU A 35 29.84 4.63 -17.97
CA LEU A 35 31.02 4.86 -17.16
C LEU A 35 30.66 5.51 -15.81
N THR A 36 31.44 5.19 -14.79
CA THR A 36 31.44 5.97 -13.53
C THR A 36 32.11 7.32 -13.77
N PRO A 37 31.85 8.38 -12.97
CA PRO A 37 32.52 9.67 -13.09
C PRO A 37 34.04 9.52 -13.12
N GLN A 38 34.64 8.68 -12.28
CA GLN A 38 36.07 8.42 -12.23
C GLN A 38 36.59 7.75 -13.53
N ALA A 39 35.82 6.82 -14.09
CA ALA A 39 36.21 6.19 -15.37
C ALA A 39 36.11 7.21 -16.52
N ALA A 40 35.11 8.11 -16.51
CA ALA A 40 35.02 9.19 -17.48
C ALA A 40 36.16 10.19 -17.33
N GLU A 41 36.56 10.56 -16.11
CA GLU A 41 37.76 11.36 -15.85
C GLU A 41 39.01 10.73 -16.44
N ALA A 42 39.22 9.43 -16.23
CA ALA A 42 40.34 8.69 -16.78
C ALA A 42 40.35 8.68 -18.31
N ALA A 43 39.20 8.46 -18.94
CA ALA A 43 39.04 8.47 -20.39
C ALA A 43 39.33 9.86 -21.00
N ILE A 44 38.87 10.94 -20.36
CA ILE A 44 39.11 12.31 -20.81
C ILE A 44 40.60 12.66 -20.61
N ARG A 45 41.19 12.28 -19.47
CA ARG A 45 42.62 12.52 -19.17
C ARG A 45 43.50 11.85 -20.22
N GLY A 46 43.24 10.57 -20.57
CA GLY A 46 43.98 9.85 -21.60
C GLY A 46 43.89 10.53 -22.97
N GLY A 47 42.75 11.14 -23.30
CA GLY A 47 42.56 11.92 -24.53
C GLY A 47 43.31 13.27 -24.54
N LEU A 48 43.68 13.82 -23.36
CA LEU A 48 44.41 15.05 -23.19
C LEU A 48 45.93 14.82 -23.12
N GLU A 49 46.41 13.60 -22.91
CA GLU A 49 47.83 13.27 -22.91
C GLU A 49 48.50 13.68 -24.21
N GLY A 50 49.63 14.36 -24.10
CA GLY A 50 50.34 14.93 -25.24
C GLY A 50 49.75 16.23 -25.82
N LYS A 51 48.58 16.67 -25.32
CA LYS A 51 47.92 17.93 -25.75
C LYS A 51 47.87 18.97 -24.61
N ALA A 52 47.99 18.54 -23.36
CA ALA A 52 48.11 19.41 -22.18
C ALA A 52 49.19 18.91 -21.27
N MET A 53 49.83 19.84 -20.52
CA MET A 53 50.84 19.51 -19.51
C MET A 53 50.13 19.12 -18.20
N GLU A 54 50.33 17.89 -17.73
CA GLU A 54 49.74 17.33 -16.51
C GLU A 54 48.22 17.57 -16.34
N PRO A 55 47.39 17.07 -17.28
CA PRO A 55 45.97 17.37 -17.25
C PRO A 55 45.29 16.75 -16.04
N GLN A 56 44.61 17.57 -15.24
CA GLN A 56 43.72 17.15 -14.18
C GLN A 56 42.27 17.34 -14.65
N VAL A 57 41.46 16.32 -14.52
CA VAL A 57 40.05 16.34 -14.96
C VAL A 57 39.15 15.98 -13.79
N LEU A 58 38.15 16.78 -13.55
CA LEU A 58 37.10 16.51 -12.58
C LEU A 58 35.74 16.44 -13.35
N VAL A 59 35.04 15.33 -13.19
CA VAL A 59 33.72 15.11 -13.78
C VAL A 59 32.69 15.01 -12.69
N SER A 60 31.64 15.83 -12.77
CA SER A 60 30.46 15.75 -11.91
C SER A 60 29.20 15.54 -12.74
N VAL A 61 28.31 14.63 -12.27
CA VAL A 61 26.99 14.43 -12.88
C VAL A 61 26.03 15.42 -12.23
N THR A 62 25.60 16.42 -12.98
CA THR A 62 24.67 17.45 -12.50
C THR A 62 23.21 17.02 -12.60
N ASN A 63 22.89 16.16 -13.57
CA ASN A 63 21.54 15.65 -13.77
C ASN A 63 21.58 14.23 -14.34
N ASN A 64 20.91 13.29 -13.70
CA ASN A 64 20.81 11.89 -14.14
C ASN A 64 19.40 11.60 -14.62
N VAL A 65 19.10 11.92 -15.90
CA VAL A 65 17.77 11.72 -16.49
C VAL A 65 17.42 10.23 -16.65
N SER A 66 18.41 9.38 -16.88
CA SER A 66 18.23 7.93 -17.03
C SER A 66 18.05 7.21 -15.69
N GLY A 67 18.55 7.76 -14.62
CA GLY A 67 18.43 7.21 -13.26
C GLY A 67 17.23 7.77 -12.50
N THR A 68 16.04 7.81 -13.12
CA THR A 68 14.84 8.40 -12.49
C THR A 68 13.78 7.34 -12.19
N VAL A 69 13.01 7.60 -11.16
CA VAL A 69 11.78 6.88 -10.79
C VAL A 69 10.58 7.80 -10.98
N SER A 70 9.48 7.26 -11.51
CA SER A 70 8.24 8.01 -11.64
C SER A 70 7.36 7.78 -10.41
N VAL A 71 6.90 8.86 -9.77
CA VAL A 71 5.97 8.80 -8.65
C VAL A 71 4.67 9.50 -9.02
N MET A 72 3.53 8.85 -8.79
CA MET A 72 2.21 9.39 -9.09
C MET A 72 1.15 8.99 -8.06
N GLY A 73 -0.02 9.59 -8.14
CA GLY A 73 -1.17 9.31 -7.28
C GLY A 73 -1.25 10.27 -6.09
N GLU A 74 -1.57 9.77 -4.92
CA GLU A 74 -1.84 10.54 -3.69
C GLU A 74 -0.55 11.07 -3.02
N VAL A 75 0.29 11.74 -3.81
CA VAL A 75 1.51 12.44 -3.38
C VAL A 75 1.39 13.94 -3.61
N THR A 76 2.13 14.74 -2.85
CA THR A 76 2.03 16.21 -2.94
C THR A 76 2.57 16.76 -4.25
N GLY A 77 3.65 16.17 -4.78
CA GLY A 77 4.29 16.57 -6.03
C GLY A 77 4.63 15.36 -6.87
N GLY A 78 3.65 14.76 -7.57
CA GLY A 78 3.93 13.69 -8.53
C GLY A 78 4.95 14.15 -9.56
N ALA A 79 6.07 13.43 -9.69
CA ALA A 79 7.18 13.82 -10.55
C ALA A 79 8.09 12.64 -10.91
N ARG A 80 9.03 12.89 -11.81
CA ARG A 80 10.21 12.06 -11.98
C ARG A 80 11.26 12.46 -10.96
N ILE A 81 11.61 11.54 -10.10
CA ILE A 81 12.59 11.74 -9.03
C ILE A 81 13.91 11.11 -9.46
N PRO A 82 14.99 11.89 -9.55
CA PRO A 82 16.32 11.34 -9.81
C PRO A 82 16.81 10.56 -8.59
N LEU A 83 17.30 9.34 -8.81
CA LEU A 83 17.88 8.52 -7.77
C LEU A 83 19.28 9.02 -7.41
N SER A 84 19.59 9.02 -6.11
CA SER A 84 20.93 9.33 -5.61
C SER A 84 21.92 8.19 -5.93
N LEU A 85 23.21 8.51 -6.03
CA LEU A 85 24.25 7.50 -6.23
C LEU A 85 24.41 6.53 -5.04
N ARG A 86 23.87 6.88 -3.88
CA ARG A 86 23.89 6.02 -2.68
C ARG A 86 22.80 4.95 -2.71
N GLY A 87 21.86 5.09 -3.65
CA GLY A 87 20.62 4.32 -3.68
C GLY A 87 19.57 4.92 -2.74
N ASP A 88 18.37 5.09 -3.27
CA ASP A 88 17.21 5.54 -2.51
C ASP A 88 16.22 4.37 -2.38
N ARG A 89 15.58 4.28 -1.23
CA ARG A 89 14.49 3.32 -1.00
C ARG A 89 13.15 3.90 -1.42
N ILE A 90 12.11 3.08 -1.51
CA ILE A 90 10.78 3.50 -1.94
C ILE A 90 10.26 4.68 -1.12
N LEU A 91 10.42 4.65 0.21
CA LEU A 91 9.95 5.75 1.07
C LEU A 91 10.78 7.02 0.88
N ASP A 92 12.08 6.93 0.59
CA ASP A 92 12.91 8.09 0.31
C ASP A 92 12.46 8.79 -0.98
N VAL A 93 12.16 8.01 -2.01
CA VAL A 93 11.64 8.50 -3.29
C VAL A 93 10.28 9.17 -3.13
N ILE A 94 9.37 8.56 -2.33
CA ILE A 94 8.06 9.15 -2.03
C ILE A 94 8.22 10.44 -1.23
N ALA A 95 9.14 10.49 -0.26
CA ALA A 95 9.44 11.71 0.49
C ALA A 95 9.97 12.82 -0.43
N ALA A 96 10.87 12.49 -1.37
CA ALA A 96 11.37 13.43 -2.38
C ALA A 96 10.26 13.93 -3.32
N ALA A 97 9.21 13.15 -3.55
CA ALA A 97 8.00 13.56 -4.28
C ALA A 97 7.03 14.42 -3.44
N GLY A 98 7.46 14.92 -2.27
CA GLY A 98 6.68 15.77 -1.39
C GLY A 98 5.81 15.04 -0.37
N GLY A 99 6.00 13.73 -0.23
CA GLY A 99 5.29 12.90 0.74
C GLY A 99 3.86 12.51 0.33
N ILE A 100 3.22 11.74 1.18
CA ILE A 100 1.89 11.15 0.98
C ILE A 100 0.83 12.08 1.58
N LYS A 101 -0.29 12.26 0.88
CA LYS A 101 -1.43 13.10 1.32
C LYS A 101 -2.46 12.34 2.14
N THR A 102 -2.52 11.03 1.98
CA THR A 102 -3.56 10.19 2.58
C THR A 102 -3.11 9.58 3.91
N PRO A 103 -4.04 9.23 4.80
CA PRO A 103 -3.72 8.54 6.04
C PRO A 103 -3.03 7.21 5.79
N VAL A 104 -2.08 6.83 6.64
CA VAL A 104 -1.27 5.60 6.52
C VAL A 104 -2.12 4.34 6.36
N HIS A 105 -3.23 4.25 7.10
CA HIS A 105 -4.11 3.08 7.11
C HIS A 105 -4.98 2.92 5.85
N ASP A 106 -5.10 3.98 5.04
CA ASP A 106 -5.87 3.99 3.79
C ASP A 106 -4.96 3.99 2.55
N THR A 107 -3.64 3.92 2.75
CA THR A 107 -2.69 4.09 1.65
C THR A 107 -2.06 2.77 1.25
N THR A 108 -2.10 2.47 -0.05
CA THR A 108 -1.42 1.35 -0.68
C THR A 108 -0.37 1.88 -1.66
N ILE A 109 0.84 1.34 -1.57
CA ILE A 109 1.94 1.63 -2.47
C ILE A 109 2.03 0.50 -3.51
N GLN A 110 1.93 0.87 -4.77
CA GLN A 110 2.14 -0.06 -5.89
C GLN A 110 3.48 0.24 -6.54
N LEU A 111 4.33 -0.76 -6.64
CA LEU A 111 5.59 -0.70 -7.37
C LEU A 111 5.45 -1.51 -8.66
N THR A 112 5.63 -0.84 -9.80
CA THR A 112 5.75 -1.50 -11.10
C THR A 112 7.20 -1.44 -11.56
N ARG A 113 7.81 -2.62 -11.73
CA ARG A 113 9.20 -2.82 -12.18
C ARG A 113 9.24 -3.89 -13.26
N ASN A 114 9.83 -3.58 -14.41
CA ASN A 114 9.97 -4.53 -15.53
C ASN A 114 8.64 -5.21 -15.92
N GLY A 115 7.53 -4.45 -15.94
CA GLY A 115 6.20 -4.95 -16.27
C GLY A 115 5.51 -5.79 -15.18
N ARG A 116 6.14 -5.99 -14.02
CA ARG A 116 5.54 -6.66 -12.87
C ARG A 116 5.10 -5.61 -11.85
N THR A 117 3.91 -5.79 -11.31
CA THR A 117 3.36 -4.90 -10.27
C THR A 117 3.19 -5.67 -8.97
N ALA A 118 3.67 -5.08 -7.89
CA ALA A 118 3.42 -5.52 -6.52
C ALA A 118 2.74 -4.38 -5.75
N ALA A 119 1.79 -4.71 -4.88
CA ALA A 119 1.09 -3.75 -4.04
C ALA A 119 1.29 -4.11 -2.57
N VAL A 120 1.63 -3.12 -1.76
CA VAL A 120 1.88 -3.27 -0.33
C VAL A 120 1.22 -2.11 0.42
N PRO A 121 0.47 -2.37 1.52
CA PRO A 121 -0.03 -1.31 2.38
C PRO A 121 1.12 -0.46 2.93
N LEU A 122 0.95 0.87 2.95
CA LEU A 122 1.98 1.77 3.49
C LEU A 122 2.37 1.41 4.93
N LYS A 123 1.39 0.96 5.74
CA LYS A 123 1.66 0.51 7.11
C LYS A 123 2.69 -0.62 7.14
N ALA A 124 2.63 -1.60 6.24
CA ALA A 124 3.59 -2.70 6.19
C ALA A 124 5.02 -2.21 5.87
N LEU A 125 5.17 -1.24 4.95
CA LEU A 125 6.48 -0.63 4.67
C LEU A 125 7.05 0.13 5.86
N LEU A 126 6.19 0.71 6.72
CA LEU A 126 6.62 1.45 7.90
C LEU A 126 6.95 0.52 9.07
N ASP A 127 6.22 -0.59 9.22
CA ASP A 127 6.38 -1.55 10.32
C ASP A 127 7.58 -2.48 10.09
N ASP A 128 7.86 -2.87 8.83
CA ASP A 128 8.98 -3.75 8.48
C ASP A 128 9.96 -3.05 7.52
N PRO A 129 11.14 -2.61 7.99
CA PRO A 129 12.14 -1.97 7.14
C PRO A 129 12.63 -2.83 5.96
N ARG A 130 12.41 -4.16 5.98
CA ARG A 130 12.80 -5.07 4.88
C ARG A 130 11.90 -4.92 3.67
N GLU A 131 10.65 -4.52 3.87
CA GLU A 131 9.70 -4.23 2.80
C GLU A 131 10.05 -2.93 2.05
N ASN A 132 10.75 -2.00 2.71
CA ASN A 132 11.23 -0.76 2.10
C ASN A 132 12.47 -1.01 1.25
N ILE A 133 12.27 -1.63 0.09
CA ILE A 133 13.33 -2.01 -0.84
C ILE A 133 13.92 -0.81 -1.60
N TYR A 134 15.08 -1.01 -2.22
CA TYR A 134 15.71 0.00 -3.07
C TYR A 134 14.93 0.21 -4.36
N ALA A 135 14.69 1.47 -4.68
CA ALA A 135 14.16 1.90 -5.95
C ALA A 135 15.20 1.73 -7.07
N GLN A 136 14.75 1.42 -8.27
CA GLN A 136 15.60 1.23 -9.44
C GLN A 136 15.18 2.20 -10.56
N PRO A 137 16.14 2.59 -11.44
CA PRO A 137 15.81 3.38 -12.61
C PRO A 137 14.69 2.75 -13.45
N GLY A 138 13.70 3.56 -13.82
CA GLY A 138 12.55 3.10 -14.57
C GLY A 138 11.39 2.54 -13.74
N ASP A 139 11.52 2.45 -12.43
CA ASP A 139 10.41 2.10 -11.54
C ASP A 139 9.27 3.12 -11.65
N LEU A 140 8.06 2.60 -11.56
CA LEU A 140 6.86 3.39 -11.38
C LEU A 140 6.28 3.10 -10.00
N ILE A 141 6.23 4.12 -9.15
CA ILE A 141 5.62 4.06 -7.82
C ILE A 141 4.27 4.80 -7.91
N THR A 142 3.19 4.07 -7.66
CA THR A 142 1.84 4.64 -7.60
C THR A 142 1.34 4.58 -6.17
N VAL A 143 0.99 5.75 -5.63
CA VAL A 143 0.37 5.87 -4.31
C VAL A 143 -1.13 5.96 -4.50
N SER A 144 -1.88 4.98 -4.01
CA SER A 144 -3.33 4.91 -4.11
C SER A 144 -3.97 4.97 -2.73
N ARG A 145 -5.17 5.55 -2.66
CA ARG A 145 -6.01 5.49 -1.48
C ARG A 145 -7.02 4.36 -1.63
N GLU A 146 -7.05 3.48 -0.66
CA GLU A 146 -8.05 2.42 -0.54
C GLU A 146 -8.84 2.63 0.75
N THR A 147 -9.94 3.37 0.66
CA THR A 147 -10.81 3.59 1.80
C THR A 147 -11.61 2.32 2.08
N ARG A 148 -11.34 1.69 3.22
CA ARG A 148 -12.13 0.56 3.70
C ARG A 148 -13.49 1.04 4.17
N LYS A 149 -14.54 0.25 3.88
CA LYS A 149 -15.92 0.59 4.14
C LYS A 149 -16.74 -0.65 4.50
N PHE A 150 -17.82 -0.45 5.21
CA PHE A 150 -18.84 -1.47 5.47
C PHE A 150 -20.22 -0.91 5.13
N VAL A 151 -21.19 -1.77 4.99
CA VAL A 151 -22.58 -1.39 4.76
C VAL A 151 -23.41 -1.69 6.02
N MET A 152 -24.16 -0.72 6.50
CA MET A 152 -25.10 -0.88 7.59
C MET A 152 -26.53 -0.90 7.04
N LEU A 153 -27.33 -1.88 7.44
CA LEU A 153 -28.70 -2.08 7.00
C LEU A 153 -29.63 -2.48 8.16
N GLY A 154 -30.93 -2.30 7.97
CA GLY A 154 -31.98 -2.76 8.89
C GLY A 154 -32.38 -1.74 9.93
N ALA A 155 -32.52 -2.15 11.19
CA ALA A 155 -32.98 -1.30 12.29
C ALA A 155 -31.85 -0.51 12.97
N ALA A 156 -30.85 -0.07 12.20
CA ALA A 156 -29.86 0.91 12.62
C ALA A 156 -30.34 2.33 12.36
N GLY A 157 -29.72 3.31 13.03
CA GLY A 157 -30.07 4.73 12.88
C GLY A 157 -29.90 5.23 11.46
N ASP A 158 -28.78 4.85 10.79
CA ASP A 158 -28.52 5.15 9.38
C ASP A 158 -28.24 3.85 8.60
N ASN A 159 -28.89 3.72 7.45
CA ASN A 159 -28.70 2.62 6.49
C ASN A 159 -27.89 3.15 5.31
N ASN A 160 -26.58 2.94 5.32
CA ASN A 160 -25.67 3.48 4.31
C ASN A 160 -24.35 2.69 4.24
N GLU A 161 -23.52 3.06 3.28
CA GLU A 161 -22.14 2.66 3.22
C GLU A 161 -21.29 3.62 4.05
N VAL A 162 -20.52 3.09 5.02
CA VAL A 162 -19.79 3.87 6.02
C VAL A 162 -18.29 3.59 5.90
N PRO A 163 -17.45 4.62 5.70
CA PRO A 163 -16.00 4.47 5.71
C PRO A 163 -15.46 4.25 7.13
N PHE A 164 -14.35 3.52 7.24
CA PHE A 164 -13.76 3.24 8.56
C PHE A 164 -13.23 4.48 9.27
N GLU A 165 -12.53 5.37 8.56
CA GLU A 165 -11.85 6.57 9.10
C GLU A 165 -10.82 6.25 10.22
N ALA A 166 -10.47 4.97 10.36
CA ALA A 166 -9.54 4.48 11.37
C ALA A 166 -8.76 3.25 10.87
N ALA A 167 -7.65 2.97 11.52
CA ALA A 167 -6.82 1.80 11.19
C ALA A 167 -7.54 0.46 11.43
N SER A 168 -8.44 0.43 12.41
CA SER A 168 -9.30 -0.72 12.73
C SER A 168 -10.64 -0.23 13.22
N LEU A 169 -11.67 -1.03 13.01
CA LEU A 169 -13.02 -0.76 13.44
C LEU A 169 -13.60 -2.04 14.04
N ASN A 170 -14.17 -1.98 15.23
CA ASN A 170 -14.93 -3.09 15.79
C ASN A 170 -16.43 -2.92 15.58
N LEU A 171 -17.21 -3.99 15.82
CA LEU A 171 -18.63 -4.00 15.53
C LEU A 171 -19.42 -2.97 16.35
N ILE A 172 -19.06 -2.75 17.62
CA ILE A 172 -19.70 -1.70 18.44
C ILE A 172 -19.44 -0.31 17.87
N GLN A 173 -18.21 -0.04 17.41
CA GLN A 173 -17.88 1.23 16.78
C GLN A 173 -18.61 1.41 15.44
N ALA A 174 -18.75 0.33 14.65
CA ALA A 174 -19.52 0.34 13.40
C ALA A 174 -20.99 0.69 13.63
N ILE A 175 -21.62 0.04 14.63
CA ILE A 175 -22.99 0.34 15.04
C ILE A 175 -23.10 1.80 15.51
N GLY A 176 -22.16 2.27 16.34
CA GLY A 176 -22.11 3.65 16.80
C GLY A 176 -21.97 4.69 15.67
N LYS A 177 -21.12 4.40 14.66
CA LYS A 177 -21.00 5.26 13.46
C LYS A 177 -22.32 5.36 12.67
N SER A 178 -23.15 4.33 12.70
CA SER A 178 -24.46 4.28 12.06
C SER A 178 -25.60 4.72 13.01
N ARG A 179 -25.28 5.58 14.01
CA ARG A 179 -26.19 6.15 15.01
C ARG A 179 -26.87 5.14 15.92
N GLY A 180 -26.24 3.97 16.12
CA GLY A 180 -26.74 2.96 17.04
C GLY A 180 -27.92 2.15 16.51
N LEU A 181 -28.51 1.36 17.42
CA LEU A 181 -29.75 0.61 17.17
C LEU A 181 -30.94 1.53 17.43
N ILE A 182 -32.01 1.35 16.65
CA ILE A 182 -33.28 2.07 16.88
C ILE A 182 -34.09 1.29 17.91
N ASP A 183 -34.08 1.70 19.17
CA ASP A 183 -34.73 1.03 20.31
C ASP A 183 -36.19 0.62 20.06
N SER A 184 -36.95 1.41 19.32
CA SER A 184 -38.35 1.16 19.07
C SER A 184 -38.65 0.05 18.08
N ARG A 185 -37.64 -0.41 17.29
CA ARG A 185 -37.84 -1.41 16.24
C ARG A 185 -36.70 -2.40 16.06
N SER A 186 -35.58 -2.22 16.72
CA SER A 186 -34.44 -3.13 16.61
C SER A 186 -34.66 -4.36 17.48
N ASP A 187 -34.28 -5.52 16.95
CA ASP A 187 -34.08 -6.73 17.70
C ASP A 187 -32.61 -6.86 18.02
N ALA A 188 -32.22 -6.56 19.27
CA ALA A 188 -30.84 -6.60 19.71
C ALA A 188 -30.25 -8.04 19.71
N GLU A 189 -31.09 -9.10 19.71
CA GLU A 189 -30.63 -10.48 19.53
C GLU A 189 -30.26 -10.80 18.09
N GLY A 190 -30.63 -9.94 17.13
CA GLY A 190 -30.51 -10.13 15.69
C GLY A 190 -29.54 -9.19 15.03
N VAL A 191 -28.30 -9.09 15.49
CA VAL A 191 -27.24 -8.41 14.76
C VAL A 191 -26.44 -9.41 13.94
N PHE A 192 -26.44 -9.23 12.61
CA PHE A 192 -25.80 -10.14 11.66
C PHE A 192 -24.69 -9.42 10.92
N VAL A 193 -23.56 -10.14 10.70
CA VAL A 193 -22.48 -9.68 9.83
C VAL A 193 -22.30 -10.69 8.71
N PHE A 194 -22.54 -10.27 7.48
CA PHE A 194 -22.33 -11.04 6.26
C PHE A 194 -20.95 -10.73 5.70
N ARG A 195 -20.15 -11.76 5.52
CA ARG A 195 -18.75 -11.64 5.09
C ARG A 195 -18.34 -12.82 4.23
N TYR A 196 -17.44 -12.57 3.29
CA TYR A 196 -16.71 -13.65 2.61
C TYR A 196 -15.41 -13.93 3.37
N GLU A 197 -15.30 -15.14 3.96
CA GLU A 197 -14.12 -15.58 4.69
C GLU A 197 -13.29 -16.56 3.86
N PRO A 198 -11.95 -16.59 4.04
CA PRO A 198 -11.14 -17.69 3.53
C PRO A 198 -11.65 -19.04 4.03
N ALA A 199 -11.71 -20.04 3.15
CA ALA A 199 -12.20 -21.39 3.51
C ALA A 199 -11.43 -22.02 4.67
N GLU A 200 -10.16 -21.62 4.85
CA GLU A 200 -9.31 -22.04 5.97
C GLU A 200 -9.83 -21.58 7.33
N ILE A 201 -10.34 -20.34 7.41
CA ILE A 201 -10.96 -19.81 8.62
C ILE A 201 -12.22 -20.60 8.95
N VAL A 202 -13.06 -20.89 7.94
CA VAL A 202 -14.26 -21.70 8.13
C VAL A 202 -13.91 -23.10 8.61
N ARG A 203 -12.84 -23.72 8.07
CA ARG A 203 -12.36 -25.02 8.51
C ARG A 203 -11.88 -25.01 9.96
N ALA A 204 -11.24 -23.92 10.38
CA ALA A 204 -10.80 -23.76 11.77
C ALA A 204 -11.98 -23.57 12.75
N LEU A 205 -13.04 -22.90 12.33
CA LEU A 205 -14.24 -22.63 13.13
C LEU A 205 -15.21 -23.81 13.16
N ASP A 206 -15.45 -24.43 12.02
CA ASP A 206 -16.29 -25.64 11.86
C ASP A 206 -15.66 -26.62 10.85
N PRO A 207 -14.87 -27.58 11.34
CA PRO A 207 -14.23 -28.59 10.48
C PRO A 207 -15.22 -29.48 9.71
N ARG A 208 -16.50 -29.52 10.14
CA ARG A 208 -17.54 -30.37 9.51
C ARG A 208 -18.35 -29.61 8.46
N SER A 209 -18.12 -28.32 8.32
CA SER A 209 -18.83 -27.53 7.31
C SER A 209 -18.45 -28.02 5.91
N PRO A 210 -19.43 -28.29 5.02
CA PRO A 210 -19.15 -28.62 3.63
C PRO A 210 -18.46 -27.47 2.88
N LEU A 211 -18.58 -26.25 3.37
CA LEU A 211 -17.91 -25.07 2.81
C LEU A 211 -16.40 -25.06 3.09
N SER A 212 -15.93 -25.81 4.10
CA SER A 212 -14.50 -25.92 4.41
C SER A 212 -13.70 -26.63 3.29
N GLU A 213 -14.37 -27.40 2.43
CA GLU A 213 -13.77 -28.10 1.29
C GLU A 213 -13.69 -27.23 0.03
N LEU A 214 -14.44 -26.12 -0.01
CA LEU A 214 -14.39 -25.14 -1.10
C LEU A 214 -13.08 -24.36 -1.03
N GLY A 215 -12.38 -24.23 -2.13
CA GLY A 215 -11.20 -23.36 -2.23
C GLY A 215 -11.63 -21.88 -2.33
N GLY A 216 -10.72 -20.97 -1.93
CA GLY A 216 -10.96 -19.54 -2.03
C GLY A 216 -11.75 -18.96 -0.86
N THR A 217 -12.68 -18.04 -1.12
CA THR A 217 -13.51 -17.38 -0.11
C THR A 217 -14.93 -17.92 -0.13
N VAL A 218 -15.53 -18.09 1.05
CA VAL A 218 -16.87 -18.64 1.24
C VAL A 218 -17.76 -17.66 2.03
N PRO A 219 -19.07 -17.58 1.76
CA PRO A 219 -19.97 -16.70 2.49
C PRO A 219 -20.19 -17.22 3.91
N VAL A 220 -20.04 -16.34 4.89
CA VAL A 220 -20.25 -16.62 6.31
C VAL A 220 -21.18 -15.57 6.90
N VAL A 221 -22.07 -15.99 7.77
CA VAL A 221 -22.95 -15.11 8.54
C VAL A 221 -22.63 -15.27 10.02
N TYR A 222 -22.15 -14.19 10.62
CA TYR A 222 -21.96 -14.10 12.07
C TYR A 222 -23.23 -13.51 12.69
N ARG A 223 -23.73 -14.14 13.75
CA ARG A 223 -24.81 -13.61 14.57
C ARG A 223 -24.26 -13.19 15.92
N LEU A 224 -24.59 -11.98 16.36
CA LEU A 224 -24.30 -11.48 17.68
C LEU A 224 -25.60 -11.09 18.37
N ASP A 225 -25.70 -11.48 19.65
CA ASP A 225 -26.79 -11.13 20.55
C ASP A 225 -26.34 -9.98 21.44
N LEU A 226 -26.84 -8.78 21.19
CA LEU A 226 -26.56 -7.58 21.98
C LEU A 226 -27.60 -7.36 23.11
N ALA A 227 -28.61 -8.22 23.26
CA ALA A 227 -29.45 -8.24 24.46
C ALA A 227 -28.70 -8.85 25.65
N ASP A 228 -27.74 -9.76 25.40
CA ASP A 228 -26.83 -10.31 26.41
C ASP A 228 -25.59 -9.40 26.58
N PRO A 229 -25.23 -8.98 27.82
CA PRO A 229 -24.01 -8.22 28.08
C PRO A 229 -22.74 -8.86 27.52
N ARG A 230 -22.64 -10.19 27.45
CA ARG A 230 -21.53 -10.91 26.82
C ARG A 230 -21.39 -10.60 25.34
N GLY A 231 -22.49 -10.35 24.65
CA GLY A 231 -22.51 -9.96 23.25
C GLY A 231 -21.84 -8.62 23.00
N TYR A 232 -21.94 -7.65 23.94
CA TYR A 232 -21.21 -6.39 23.83
C TYR A 232 -19.69 -6.59 23.90
N PHE A 233 -19.21 -7.44 24.81
CA PHE A 233 -17.77 -7.75 24.89
C PHE A 233 -17.29 -8.49 23.65
N ALA A 234 -18.10 -9.40 23.09
CA ALA A 234 -17.79 -10.06 21.83
C ALA A 234 -17.72 -9.05 20.68
N ALA A 235 -18.70 -8.14 20.58
CA ALA A 235 -18.76 -7.10 19.55
C ALA A 235 -17.62 -6.09 19.64
N GLN A 236 -17.09 -5.80 20.85
CA GLN A 236 -15.89 -4.98 21.03
C GLN A 236 -14.62 -5.64 20.48
N ARG A 237 -14.58 -6.97 20.44
CA ARG A 237 -13.45 -7.73 19.91
C ARG A 237 -13.65 -8.16 18.46
N PHE A 238 -14.87 -8.09 17.96
CA PHE A 238 -15.19 -8.46 16.58
C PHE A 238 -14.72 -7.37 15.63
N ALA A 239 -13.66 -7.64 14.89
CA ALA A 239 -13.14 -6.71 13.88
C ALA A 239 -14.06 -6.68 12.66
N VAL A 240 -14.51 -5.49 12.26
CA VAL A 240 -15.19 -5.26 11.00
C VAL A 240 -14.15 -5.18 9.89
N LEU A 241 -14.41 -5.87 8.78
CA LEU A 241 -13.53 -5.91 7.61
C LEU A 241 -14.12 -5.09 6.46
N ASN A 242 -13.26 -4.78 5.49
CA ASN A 242 -13.70 -4.09 4.27
C ASN A 242 -14.70 -4.94 3.50
N GLY A 243 -15.86 -4.34 3.16
CA GLY A 243 -16.93 -5.01 2.42
C GLY A 243 -17.92 -5.79 3.28
N ASP A 244 -17.79 -5.75 4.62
CA ASP A 244 -18.82 -6.34 5.50
C ASP A 244 -20.18 -5.70 5.29
N VAL A 245 -21.22 -6.52 5.35
CA VAL A 245 -22.60 -6.05 5.45
C VAL A 245 -23.12 -6.39 6.83
N ILE A 246 -23.42 -5.35 7.61
CA ILE A 246 -23.96 -5.46 8.96
C ILE A 246 -25.46 -5.21 8.86
N TYR A 247 -26.26 -6.17 9.28
CA TYR A 247 -27.70 -6.09 9.28
C TYR A 247 -28.25 -6.22 10.69
N VAL A 248 -29.05 -5.25 11.08
CA VAL A 248 -29.79 -5.26 12.34
C VAL A 248 -31.22 -5.65 12.06
N SER A 249 -31.69 -6.75 12.67
CA SER A 249 -33.07 -7.21 12.51
C SER A 249 -34.05 -6.21 13.12
N ASN A 250 -35.18 -6.06 12.47
CA ASN A 250 -36.30 -5.23 12.92
C ASN A 250 -37.55 -6.05 13.31
N ALA A 251 -37.44 -7.38 13.39
CA ALA A 251 -38.50 -8.27 13.78
C ALA A 251 -37.97 -9.42 14.65
N PRO A 252 -38.80 -10.06 15.50
CA PRO A 252 -38.41 -11.28 16.19
C PRO A 252 -37.83 -12.30 15.21
N LEU A 253 -36.76 -12.94 15.60
CA LEU A 253 -35.85 -13.80 14.81
C LEU A 253 -36.51 -14.81 13.86
N ASN A 254 -37.77 -15.14 14.08
CA ASN A 254 -38.50 -16.17 13.33
C ASN A 254 -38.62 -15.91 11.83
N GLU A 255 -38.66 -14.66 11.36
CA GLU A 255 -38.76 -14.37 9.93
C GLU A 255 -37.43 -14.46 9.22
N LEU A 256 -36.34 -13.95 9.86
CA LEU A 256 -35.02 -14.02 9.27
C LEU A 256 -34.47 -15.45 9.25
N GLN A 257 -34.77 -16.26 10.28
CA GLN A 257 -34.43 -17.68 10.28
C GLN A 257 -35.08 -18.45 9.11
N LYS A 258 -36.28 -18.08 8.70
CA LYS A 258 -36.91 -18.66 7.51
C LYS A 258 -36.18 -18.29 6.23
N VAL A 259 -35.74 -17.04 6.11
CA VAL A 259 -34.93 -16.60 4.95
C VAL A 259 -33.56 -17.27 4.95
N LEU A 260 -32.88 -17.32 6.08
CA LEU A 260 -31.55 -17.99 6.20
C LEU A 260 -31.67 -19.49 5.97
N SER A 261 -32.79 -20.14 6.35
CA SER A 261 -33.02 -21.57 6.10
C SER A 261 -33.24 -21.88 4.62
N LEU A 262 -33.70 -20.94 3.81
CA LEU A 262 -33.80 -21.07 2.35
C LEU A 262 -32.43 -21.05 1.67
N PHE A 263 -31.43 -20.41 2.30
CA PHE A 263 -30.02 -20.41 1.88
C PHE A 263 -29.19 -21.49 2.59
N GLY A 264 -29.81 -22.26 3.49
CA GLY A 264 -29.18 -23.17 4.45
C GLY A 264 -28.47 -24.39 3.85
N THR A 265 -28.53 -24.59 2.54
CA THR A 265 -27.68 -25.54 1.82
C THR A 265 -26.35 -24.91 1.37
N LEU A 266 -26.19 -23.60 1.46
CA LEU A 266 -25.02 -22.85 1.00
C LEU A 266 -24.38 -21.99 2.09
N THR A 267 -25.00 -21.83 3.25
CA THR A 267 -24.50 -21.00 4.35
C THR A 267 -24.04 -21.86 5.51
N SER A 268 -22.84 -21.69 5.90
CA SER A 268 -22.23 -22.30 7.08
C SER A 268 -22.59 -21.62 8.39
N PRO A 269 -22.18 -22.21 9.50
CA PRO A 269 -22.88 -22.12 10.78
C PRO A 269 -23.00 -20.69 11.27
N VAL A 270 -24.16 -20.42 11.84
CA VAL A 270 -24.35 -19.28 12.73
C VAL A 270 -23.44 -19.49 13.94
N LEU A 271 -22.31 -18.79 13.98
CA LEU A 271 -21.45 -18.80 15.16
C LEU A 271 -22.06 -17.87 16.21
N THR A 272 -22.62 -18.47 17.26
CA THR A 272 -22.95 -17.73 18.48
C THR A 272 -21.66 -17.20 19.09
N GLY A 273 -21.68 -15.96 19.62
CA GLY A 273 -20.51 -15.19 20.09
C GLY A 273 -19.45 -15.88 21.00
N ALA A 274 -19.70 -17.13 21.42
CA ALA A 274 -18.73 -17.93 22.15
C ALA A 274 -17.60 -18.49 21.27
N GLY A 275 -17.80 -18.62 19.95
CA GLY A 275 -16.80 -19.17 19.03
C GLY A 275 -15.72 -18.18 18.58
N VAL A 276 -15.96 -16.89 18.71
CA VAL A 276 -15.02 -15.82 18.27
C VAL A 276 -13.80 -15.69 19.19
N TYR A 277 -13.86 -16.26 20.40
CA TYR A 277 -12.80 -16.10 21.41
C TYR A 277 -11.48 -16.80 21.06
N ASN A 278 -11.51 -17.82 20.21
CA ASN A 278 -10.31 -18.62 19.89
C ASN A 278 -9.60 -18.23 18.58
N ALA A 279 -10.20 -17.42 17.72
CA ALA A 279 -9.61 -17.08 16.43
C ALA A 279 -8.61 -15.90 16.45
N THR A 280 -8.44 -15.23 17.62
CA THR A 280 -7.54 -14.07 17.77
C THR A 280 -6.28 -14.36 18.62
N LYS A 281 -5.97 -15.64 18.85
CA LYS A 281 -4.70 -16.02 19.48
C LYS A 281 -3.85 -16.78 18.47
N ASP A 282 -3.10 -16.01 17.67
CA ASP A 282 -1.73 -16.31 17.22
C ASP A 282 -1.14 -15.03 16.57
#